data_e0107eac79db66eef36ecf88131c36a9
#
_entry.id   e0107eac79db66eef36ecf88131c36a9
#
_cell.length_a   1.000
_cell.length_b   1.000
_cell.length_c   1.000
_cell.angle_alpha   90.00
_cell.angle_beta   90.00
_cell.angle_gamma   90.00
#
_symmetry.space_group_name_H-M   'P 1'
#
loop_
_entity.id
_entity.type
_entity.pdbx_description
1 polymer ?
#
loop_
_entity_poly.entity_id
_entity_poly.type
_entity_poly.pdbx_seq_one_letter_code
_entity_poly.pdbx_strand_id
1 'polypeptide(L)'
;MAKRDYYEVLGVEKNASADEIKKAYRKKAIQFHPDKNPGDKQAEENFKEAAEAYDVLSDPQKRQRYDQFGHAGVGGASQGGGFGGGMSMEDIFSQFGDIFGGHFGGFGGFGGFGGSRGGRRVNRGSDLRVKVKLNLKEIANGVEKKIKVKKYVPCSHCHGSGAEGSEGVKTCDTCKGSGVVTRIANTILGQMQTQTTCPTCGGEGKIVVKKCTECNGEGVVRDDEIITINIPAGVTEGMQLSMNGKGNAARHGGINGDLLILIEEEPHPELIRDENDLLYNLLLSVPQAALGATVEVPTIDGKAKLKIEPGTQPGKVLRLRNKGLPSINSYGTGDLLVNVSVYIPETLSSTEKETLNGLENSPNFQPNKTMKEKIFSKFKHFFD
;
A
#
# COMPACT_ATOMS: atom_id res chain seq x y z
N MET A 1 -34.29 30.16 6.69
CA MET A 1 -35.01 28.88 6.95
C MET A 1 -34.63 28.39 8.32
N ALA A 2 -35.54 27.80 9.11
CA ALA A 2 -35.18 27.17 10.36
C ALA A 2 -34.27 25.96 10.11
N LYS A 3 -33.11 25.84 10.83
CA LYS A 3 -32.24 24.69 10.74
C LYS A 3 -32.99 23.44 11.21
N ARG A 4 -32.82 22.32 10.48
CA ARG A 4 -33.41 21.01 10.85
C ARG A 4 -32.77 20.47 12.13
N ASP A 5 -33.51 19.67 12.90
CA ASP A 5 -32.95 18.97 14.07
C ASP A 5 -31.84 18.02 13.66
N TYR A 6 -30.72 18.05 14.40
CA TYR A 6 -29.55 17.22 14.06
C TYR A 6 -29.81 15.72 14.14
N TYR A 7 -30.72 15.27 15.03
CA TYR A 7 -31.14 13.88 15.10
C TYR A 7 -31.95 13.49 13.85
N GLU A 8 -32.81 14.39 13.36
CA GLU A 8 -33.54 14.18 12.11
C GLU A 8 -32.62 14.18 10.88
N VAL A 9 -31.61 15.06 10.84
CA VAL A 9 -30.63 15.12 9.75
C VAL A 9 -29.88 13.80 9.62
N LEU A 10 -29.45 13.21 10.72
CA LEU A 10 -28.79 11.90 10.71
C LEU A 10 -29.78 10.74 10.60
N GLY A 11 -31.05 10.94 10.93
CA GLY A 11 -32.08 9.89 10.95
C GLY A 11 -31.92 8.92 12.11
N VAL A 12 -31.61 9.44 13.32
CA VAL A 12 -31.44 8.68 14.56
C VAL A 12 -32.35 9.24 15.65
N GLU A 13 -32.65 8.43 16.66
CA GLU A 13 -33.41 8.87 17.83
C GLU A 13 -32.55 9.69 18.79
N LYS A 14 -33.20 10.51 19.66
CA LYS A 14 -32.50 11.36 20.65
C LYS A 14 -31.72 10.56 21.70
N ASN A 15 -32.05 9.29 21.90
CA ASN A 15 -31.35 8.38 22.80
C ASN A 15 -30.25 7.53 22.13
N ALA A 16 -29.97 7.77 20.84
CA ALA A 16 -29.01 6.99 20.07
C ALA A 16 -27.61 7.03 20.71
N SER A 17 -26.94 5.89 20.69
CA SER A 17 -25.55 5.72 21.15
C SER A 17 -24.56 6.42 20.19
N ALA A 18 -23.35 6.66 20.68
CA ALA A 18 -22.26 7.25 19.89
C ALA A 18 -21.94 6.41 18.62
N ASP A 19 -22.03 5.08 18.72
CA ASP A 19 -21.80 4.18 17.61
C ASP A 19 -22.92 4.23 16.56
N GLU A 20 -24.17 4.37 16.99
CA GLU A 20 -25.31 4.54 16.08
C GLU A 20 -25.24 5.87 15.33
N ILE A 21 -24.89 6.95 16.03
CA ILE A 21 -24.66 8.29 15.43
C ILE A 21 -23.55 8.21 14.38
N LYS A 22 -22.43 7.57 14.71
CA LYS A 22 -21.31 7.37 13.78
C LYS A 22 -21.69 6.56 12.56
N LYS A 23 -22.47 5.49 12.73
CA LYS A 23 -22.94 4.63 11.65
C LYS A 23 -23.92 5.37 10.74
N ALA A 24 -24.85 6.14 11.32
CA ALA A 24 -25.80 6.95 10.58
C ALA A 24 -25.10 8.03 9.74
N TYR A 25 -24.15 8.75 10.35
CA TYR A 25 -23.34 9.73 9.63
C TYR A 25 -22.60 9.12 8.44
N ARG A 26 -21.90 7.97 8.63
CA ARG A 26 -21.22 7.29 7.53
C ARG A 26 -22.17 6.95 6.38
N LYS A 27 -23.35 6.47 6.67
CA LYS A 27 -24.37 6.15 5.66
C LYS A 27 -24.80 7.39 4.86
N LYS A 28 -25.07 8.52 5.56
CA LYS A 28 -25.44 9.80 4.93
C LYS A 28 -24.29 10.39 4.12
N ALA A 29 -23.08 10.33 4.64
CA ALA A 29 -21.88 10.82 3.98
C ALA A 29 -21.57 10.07 2.67
N ILE A 30 -21.75 8.75 2.63
CA ILE A 30 -21.62 7.95 1.40
C ILE A 30 -22.74 8.25 0.41
N GLN A 31 -23.95 8.49 0.91
CA GLN A 31 -25.13 8.79 0.08
C GLN A 31 -24.98 10.13 -0.64
N PHE A 32 -24.50 11.16 0.06
CA PHE A 32 -24.42 12.53 -0.45
C PHE A 32 -22.98 12.94 -0.84
N HIS A 33 -22.08 11.96 -1.03
CA HIS A 33 -20.71 12.23 -1.42
C HIS A 33 -20.62 12.94 -2.77
N PRO A 34 -19.77 13.98 -2.91
CA PRO A 34 -19.66 14.72 -4.16
C PRO A 34 -19.24 13.87 -5.36
N ASP A 35 -18.41 12.84 -5.15
CA ASP A 35 -18.00 11.92 -6.23
C ASP A 35 -19.16 11.08 -6.76
N LYS A 36 -20.18 10.81 -5.93
CA LYS A 36 -21.38 10.09 -6.34
C LYS A 36 -22.47 10.99 -6.91
N ASN A 37 -22.45 12.28 -6.54
CA ASN A 37 -23.45 13.28 -6.93
C ASN A 37 -22.74 14.54 -7.48
N PRO A 38 -21.97 14.43 -8.57
CA PRO A 38 -21.20 15.56 -9.10
C PRO A 38 -22.12 16.68 -9.58
N GLY A 39 -21.96 17.87 -9.02
CA GLY A 39 -22.74 19.07 -9.39
C GLY A 39 -24.14 19.19 -8.77
N ASP A 40 -24.56 18.27 -7.92
CA ASP A 40 -25.83 18.35 -7.19
C ASP A 40 -25.68 19.19 -5.92
N LYS A 41 -26.16 20.44 -5.98
CA LYS A 41 -26.14 21.39 -4.87
C LYS A 41 -26.94 20.91 -3.66
N GLN A 42 -28.02 20.17 -3.87
CA GLN A 42 -28.84 19.64 -2.79
C GLN A 42 -28.12 18.52 -2.04
N ALA A 43 -27.40 17.67 -2.75
CA ALA A 43 -26.53 16.65 -2.14
C ALA A 43 -25.40 17.30 -1.35
N GLU A 44 -24.81 18.39 -1.84
CA GLU A 44 -23.75 19.15 -1.15
C GLU A 44 -24.27 19.79 0.16
N GLU A 45 -25.46 20.39 0.13
CA GLU A 45 -26.11 20.95 1.32
C GLU A 45 -26.40 19.86 2.36
N ASN A 46 -26.99 18.73 1.93
CA ASN A 46 -27.29 17.61 2.81
C ASN A 46 -26.02 16.99 3.42
N PHE A 47 -24.92 16.96 2.68
CA PHE A 47 -23.62 16.51 3.18
C PHE A 47 -23.09 17.45 4.28
N LYS A 48 -23.14 18.76 4.05
CA LYS A 48 -22.73 19.79 5.04
C LYS A 48 -23.56 19.73 6.31
N GLU A 49 -24.88 19.60 6.17
CA GLU A 49 -25.78 19.45 7.33
C GLU A 49 -25.50 18.16 8.12
N ALA A 50 -25.25 17.05 7.43
CA ALA A 50 -24.90 15.79 8.09
C ALA A 50 -23.57 15.87 8.84
N ALA A 51 -22.56 16.58 8.30
CA ALA A 51 -21.28 16.81 8.94
C ALA A 51 -21.42 17.71 10.19
N GLU A 52 -22.19 18.78 10.11
CA GLU A 52 -22.50 19.67 11.24
C GLU A 52 -23.23 18.91 12.37
N ALA A 53 -24.22 18.11 12.01
CA ALA A 53 -24.96 17.27 12.94
C ALA A 53 -24.04 16.26 13.66
N TYR A 54 -23.13 15.63 12.94
CA TYR A 54 -22.18 14.69 13.53
C TYR A 54 -21.15 15.38 14.45
N ASP A 55 -20.63 16.55 14.10
CA ASP A 55 -19.70 17.30 14.95
C ASP A 55 -20.31 17.62 16.32
N VAL A 56 -21.59 17.95 16.33
CA VAL A 56 -22.29 18.29 17.58
C VAL A 56 -22.70 17.04 18.36
N LEU A 57 -23.24 16.01 17.70
CA LEU A 57 -23.78 14.84 18.40
C LEU A 57 -22.73 13.80 18.79
N SER A 58 -21.54 13.83 18.19
CA SER A 58 -20.43 12.91 18.53
C SER A 58 -19.66 13.32 19.79
N ASP A 59 -19.66 14.60 20.14
CA ASP A 59 -19.04 15.12 21.35
C ASP A 59 -20.08 15.17 22.50
N PRO A 60 -19.85 14.45 23.61
CA PRO A 60 -20.80 14.43 24.73
C PRO A 60 -21.15 15.83 25.33
N GLN A 61 -20.18 16.75 25.32
CA GLN A 61 -20.40 18.10 25.87
C GLN A 61 -21.21 18.97 24.89
N LYS A 62 -20.93 18.90 23.60
CA LYS A 62 -21.69 19.62 22.58
C LYS A 62 -23.10 19.06 22.49
N ARG A 63 -23.26 17.73 22.51
CA ARG A 63 -24.55 17.05 22.51
C ARG A 63 -25.43 17.50 23.68
N GLN A 64 -24.88 17.51 24.90
CA GLN A 64 -25.59 17.95 26.08
C GLN A 64 -26.08 19.43 25.98
N ARG A 65 -25.24 20.31 25.40
CA ARG A 65 -25.62 21.70 25.15
C ARG A 65 -26.69 21.81 24.06
N TYR A 66 -26.60 21.00 23.04
CA TYR A 66 -27.60 20.94 22.00
C TYR A 66 -28.94 20.42 22.51
N ASP A 67 -28.94 19.40 23.37
CA ASP A 67 -30.14 18.85 23.98
C ASP A 67 -30.85 19.82 24.90
N GLN A 68 -30.10 20.73 25.56
CA GLN A 68 -30.66 21.75 26.48
C GLN A 68 -31.10 23.03 25.76
N PHE A 69 -30.36 23.49 24.77
CA PHE A 69 -30.55 24.83 24.18
C PHE A 69 -30.79 24.81 22.67
N GLY A 70 -30.85 23.63 22.06
CA GLY A 70 -31.00 23.47 20.60
C GLY A 70 -29.80 24.06 19.84
N HIS A 71 -30.06 24.52 18.61
CA HIS A 71 -29.04 25.18 17.77
C HIS A 71 -28.42 26.45 18.44
N ALA A 72 -29.15 27.13 19.30
CA ALA A 72 -28.62 28.29 20.01
C ALA A 72 -27.49 27.94 21.01
N GLY A 73 -27.53 26.73 21.59
CA GLY A 73 -26.50 26.26 22.53
C GLY A 73 -25.16 25.90 21.89
N VAL A 74 -25.14 25.68 20.58
CA VAL A 74 -23.94 25.27 19.81
C VAL A 74 -23.55 26.27 18.72
N GLY A 75 -24.39 27.29 18.45
CA GLY A 75 -24.16 28.35 17.45
C GLY A 75 -23.66 29.69 18.02
N GLY A 76 -23.46 29.81 19.32
CA GLY A 76 -23.05 31.05 20.02
C GLY A 76 -21.54 31.08 20.27
N ALA A 77 -20.92 32.13 19.82
CA ALA A 77 -19.54 32.56 19.99
C ALA A 77 -18.84 32.08 21.27
N SER A 78 -17.96 31.09 21.13
CA SER A 78 -16.76 30.97 21.95
C SER A 78 -15.62 30.42 21.06
N GLN A 79 -14.73 31.32 20.77
CA GLN A 79 -13.30 31.17 20.49
C GLN A 79 -12.83 29.76 20.07
N GLY A 80 -12.87 29.46 18.75
CA GLY A 80 -12.22 28.30 18.17
C GLY A 80 -13.15 27.37 17.35
N GLY A 81 -13.52 27.75 16.11
CA GLY A 81 -14.00 26.80 15.10
C GLY A 81 -15.48 26.39 15.17
N GLY A 82 -16.41 27.36 15.14
CA GLY A 82 -17.83 27.05 14.95
C GLY A 82 -18.23 27.08 13.47
N PHE A 83 -19.04 26.13 13.03
CA PHE A 83 -19.63 25.95 11.68
C PHE A 83 -20.63 27.06 11.29
N GLY A 84 -20.26 28.29 11.43
CA GLY A 84 -21.14 29.41 11.17
C GLY A 84 -20.62 30.39 10.14
N GLY A 85 -20.38 29.96 8.91
CA GLY A 85 -20.03 30.83 7.81
C GLY A 85 -18.98 30.26 6.89
N GLY A 86 -19.37 29.50 5.85
CA GLY A 86 -18.54 29.33 4.67
C GLY A 86 -17.40 28.33 4.75
N MET A 87 -17.48 27.27 5.52
CA MET A 87 -16.49 26.17 5.41
C MET A 87 -16.57 25.54 4.02
N SER A 88 -15.38 25.41 3.40
CA SER A 88 -15.24 24.72 2.13
C SER A 88 -15.37 23.22 2.33
N MET A 89 -15.69 22.51 1.25
CA MET A 89 -15.75 21.04 1.24
C MET A 89 -14.43 20.42 1.69
N GLU A 90 -13.29 21.05 1.32
CA GLU A 90 -11.93 20.63 1.71
C GLU A 90 -11.72 20.70 3.22
N ASP A 91 -12.27 21.72 3.89
CA ASP A 91 -12.15 21.87 5.35
C ASP A 91 -12.89 20.75 6.08
N ILE A 92 -14.06 20.33 5.58
CA ILE A 92 -14.83 19.22 6.12
C ILE A 92 -14.08 17.90 5.94
N PHE A 93 -13.50 17.65 4.74
CA PHE A 93 -12.69 16.47 4.47
C PHE A 93 -11.41 16.40 5.32
N SER A 94 -10.77 17.53 5.58
CA SER A 94 -9.56 17.56 6.41
C SER A 94 -9.85 17.27 7.89
N GLN A 95 -11.00 17.69 8.40
CA GLN A 95 -11.39 17.53 9.80
C GLN A 95 -11.93 16.12 10.10
N PHE A 96 -12.57 15.47 9.13
CA PHE A 96 -13.17 14.14 9.30
C PHE A 96 -12.46 13.03 8.50
N GLY A 97 -11.25 13.31 7.97
CA GLY A 97 -10.47 12.37 7.15
C GLY A 97 -10.22 11.02 7.82
N ASP A 98 -10.03 10.98 9.14
CA ASP A 98 -9.81 9.74 9.90
C ASP A 98 -11.04 8.81 9.94
N ILE A 99 -12.24 9.35 9.75
CA ILE A 99 -13.49 8.58 9.73
C ILE A 99 -13.70 7.94 8.36
N PHE A 100 -13.20 8.58 7.29
CA PHE A 100 -13.24 8.10 5.92
C PHE A 100 -12.04 7.21 5.55
N GLY A 101 -10.89 7.38 6.22
CA GLY A 101 -9.62 6.69 5.89
C GLY A 101 -9.62 5.17 6.11
N GLY A 102 -10.62 4.60 6.79
CA GLY A 102 -10.67 3.16 7.09
C GLY A 102 -11.17 2.25 5.97
N HIS A 103 -11.71 2.75 4.85
CA HIS A 103 -12.30 1.89 3.81
C HIS A 103 -12.20 2.43 2.37
N PHE A 104 -11.54 3.56 2.15
CA PHE A 104 -11.28 4.12 0.81
C PHE A 104 -9.78 4.36 0.67
N GLY A 105 -9.01 3.28 0.56
CA GLY A 105 -7.61 3.32 0.22
C GLY A 105 -7.43 3.85 -1.20
N GLY A 106 -6.99 5.11 -1.37
CA GLY A 106 -6.63 5.58 -2.68
C GLY A 106 -6.44 7.08 -2.89
N PHE A 107 -6.32 7.90 -1.83
CA PHE A 107 -5.86 9.28 -2.03
C PHE A 107 -4.98 9.70 -0.86
N GLY A 108 -3.81 9.05 -0.76
CA GLY A 108 -2.76 9.41 0.17
C GLY A 108 -2.00 10.63 -0.34
N GLY A 109 -2.09 11.74 0.35
CA GLY A 109 -1.17 12.81 0.08
C GLY A 109 -1.54 14.21 0.52
N PHE A 110 -2.14 14.40 1.69
CA PHE A 110 -2.15 15.71 2.33
C PHE A 110 -2.29 15.58 3.87
N GLY A 111 -1.35 14.84 4.48
CA GLY A 111 -1.20 14.78 5.93
C GLY A 111 -0.09 15.72 6.38
N GLY A 112 -0.43 16.93 6.82
CA GLY A 112 0.61 17.82 7.29
C GLY A 112 0.17 19.15 7.85
N PHE A 113 -0.88 19.20 8.65
CA PHE A 113 -1.14 20.34 9.52
C PHE A 113 -1.55 19.88 10.93
N GLY A 114 -0.73 19.00 11.51
CA GLY A 114 -0.71 18.79 12.94
C GLY A 114 0.05 19.95 13.58
N GLY A 115 -0.63 20.81 14.33
CA GLY A 115 -0.02 21.88 15.10
C GLY A 115 1.11 21.35 15.97
N SER A 116 2.35 21.59 15.56
CA SER A 116 3.55 21.29 16.31
C SER A 116 3.51 22.13 17.60
N ARG A 117 3.08 21.54 18.71
CA ARG A 117 3.51 21.99 20.04
C ARG A 117 5.02 22.08 19.98
N GLY A 118 5.60 23.24 20.24
CA GLY A 118 7.02 23.54 20.15
C GLY A 118 7.90 22.54 20.90
N GLY A 119 8.11 21.40 20.29
CA GLY A 119 9.01 20.34 20.73
C GLY A 119 10.35 20.51 20.05
N ARG A 120 11.41 20.10 20.75
CA ARG A 120 12.77 20.02 20.25
C ARG A 120 12.78 19.31 18.88
N ARG A 121 13.33 19.96 17.87
CA ARG A 121 13.42 19.36 16.52
C ARG A 121 14.41 18.21 16.58
N VAL A 122 13.93 17.00 16.44
CA VAL A 122 14.77 15.79 16.35
C VAL A 122 15.15 15.60 14.88
N ASN A 123 16.45 15.54 14.59
CA ASN A 123 16.93 15.22 13.26
C ASN A 123 16.46 13.83 12.86
N ARG A 124 15.94 13.68 11.66
CA ARG A 124 15.60 12.38 11.09
C ARG A 124 16.48 12.08 9.88
N GLY A 125 17.02 10.85 9.85
CA GLY A 125 17.71 10.32 8.70
C GLY A 125 16.76 10.11 7.51
N SER A 126 17.27 10.16 6.31
CA SER A 126 16.48 9.88 5.11
C SER A 126 16.24 8.38 4.96
N ASP A 127 15.08 8.04 4.42
CA ASP A 127 14.75 6.66 4.08
C ASP A 127 15.60 6.18 2.90
N LEU A 128 15.88 4.88 2.89
CA LEU A 128 16.58 4.20 1.79
C LEU A 128 15.64 3.29 1.06
N ARG A 129 15.75 3.25 -0.27
CA ARG A 129 15.00 2.33 -1.13
C ARG A 129 15.95 1.36 -1.79
N VAL A 130 15.64 0.07 -1.66
CA VAL A 130 16.42 -1.02 -2.25
C VAL A 130 15.48 -1.94 -2.99
N LYS A 131 15.87 -2.38 -4.18
CA LYS A 131 15.16 -3.39 -4.97
C LYS A 131 15.73 -4.76 -4.68
N VAL A 132 14.88 -5.73 -4.42
CA VAL A 132 15.28 -7.11 -4.18
C VAL A 132 14.56 -8.00 -5.19
N LYS A 133 15.35 -8.72 -5.98
CA LYS A 133 14.83 -9.69 -6.95
C LYS A 133 14.61 -11.03 -6.27
N LEU A 134 13.46 -11.63 -6.58
CA LEU A 134 13.04 -12.93 -6.03
C LEU A 134 12.62 -13.84 -7.18
N ASN A 135 13.07 -15.09 -7.12
CA ASN A 135 12.56 -16.14 -7.99
C ASN A 135 11.27 -16.75 -7.40
N LEU A 136 10.51 -17.46 -8.22
CA LEU A 136 9.23 -18.08 -7.82
C LEU A 136 9.37 -19.01 -6.61
N LYS A 137 10.48 -19.71 -6.47
CA LYS A 137 10.73 -20.60 -5.33
C LYS A 137 10.93 -19.82 -4.02
N GLU A 138 11.63 -18.71 -4.06
CA GLU A 138 11.82 -17.82 -2.91
C GLU A 138 10.49 -17.16 -2.51
N ILE A 139 9.68 -16.80 -3.51
CA ILE A 139 8.33 -16.25 -3.29
C ILE A 139 7.40 -17.29 -2.63
N ALA A 140 7.48 -18.54 -3.09
CA ALA A 140 6.64 -19.60 -2.56
C ALA A 140 6.94 -19.95 -1.09
N ASN A 141 8.22 -19.97 -0.72
CA ASN A 141 8.65 -20.44 0.60
C ASN A 141 8.97 -19.29 1.58
N GLY A 142 9.07 -18.07 1.07
CA GLY A 142 9.72 -16.98 1.81
C GLY A 142 11.23 -17.17 1.86
N VAL A 143 11.96 -16.12 2.13
CA VAL A 143 13.42 -16.16 2.15
C VAL A 143 14.01 -15.13 3.09
N GLU A 144 15.11 -15.49 3.73
CA GLU A 144 15.99 -14.57 4.43
C GLU A 144 17.15 -14.19 3.51
N LYS A 145 17.22 -12.90 3.13
CA LYS A 145 18.31 -12.38 2.29
C LYS A 145 19.17 -11.39 3.06
N LYS A 146 20.49 -11.51 2.88
CA LYS A 146 21.47 -10.54 3.38
C LYS A 146 21.84 -9.61 2.24
N ILE A 147 21.57 -8.33 2.42
CA ILE A 147 21.93 -7.30 1.45
C ILE A 147 23.01 -6.39 2.03
N LYS A 148 23.95 -5.99 1.20
CA LYS A 148 24.98 -4.99 1.52
C LYS A 148 24.48 -3.65 1.01
N VAL A 149 24.26 -2.71 1.95
CA VAL A 149 23.69 -1.39 1.63
C VAL A 149 24.68 -0.32 2.03
N LYS A 150 25.02 0.56 1.11
CA LYS A 150 25.86 1.72 1.36
C LYS A 150 25.00 2.87 1.89
N LYS A 151 25.19 3.23 3.15
CA LYS A 151 24.38 4.23 3.83
C LYS A 151 25.16 5.07 4.82
N TYR A 152 24.54 6.12 5.34
CA TYR A 152 25.08 6.82 6.50
C TYR A 152 24.80 6.01 7.77
N VAL A 153 25.87 5.74 8.52
CA VAL A 153 25.86 5.07 9.83
C VAL A 153 26.38 6.03 10.90
N PRO A 154 26.04 5.83 12.17
CA PRO A 154 26.64 6.63 13.25
C PRO A 154 28.16 6.49 13.22
N CYS A 155 28.85 7.61 13.34
CA CYS A 155 30.32 7.61 13.42
C CYS A 155 30.78 6.79 14.61
N SER A 156 31.66 5.84 14.40
CA SER A 156 32.19 4.95 15.45
C SER A 156 33.00 5.68 16.51
N HIS A 157 33.70 6.74 16.15
CA HIS A 157 34.56 7.52 17.05
C HIS A 157 33.72 8.39 18.02
N CYS A 158 32.71 9.08 17.56
CA CYS A 158 31.89 9.97 18.39
C CYS A 158 30.50 9.42 18.74
N HIS A 159 30.19 8.19 18.33
CA HIS A 159 28.92 7.52 18.56
C HIS A 159 27.69 8.37 18.16
N GLY A 160 27.82 9.08 17.05
CA GLY A 160 26.75 9.89 16.51
C GLY A 160 26.65 11.33 17.04
N SER A 161 27.45 11.73 18.05
CA SER A 161 27.36 13.07 18.65
C SER A 161 27.91 14.20 17.75
N GLY A 162 28.79 13.88 16.83
CA GLY A 162 29.53 14.85 16.01
C GLY A 162 30.62 15.58 16.75
N ALA A 163 30.82 15.34 18.05
CA ALA A 163 31.78 16.02 18.90
C ALA A 163 32.91 15.11 19.30
N GLU A 164 34.06 15.69 19.56
CA GLU A 164 35.21 15.00 20.14
C GLU A 164 35.13 15.01 21.67
N GLY A 165 34.86 13.82 22.23
CA GLY A 165 34.68 13.64 23.68
C GLY A 165 33.36 14.24 24.23
N SER A 166 33.11 14.02 25.51
CA SER A 166 31.89 14.48 26.18
C SER A 166 31.80 16.00 26.34
N GLU A 167 32.93 16.68 26.40
CA GLU A 167 33.01 18.14 26.53
C GLU A 167 32.84 18.89 25.21
N GLY A 168 32.90 18.18 24.10
CA GLY A 168 32.73 18.77 22.76
C GLY A 168 31.33 19.22 22.40
N VAL A 169 30.33 18.91 23.24
CA VAL A 169 28.92 19.35 23.08
C VAL A 169 28.55 20.28 24.23
N LYS A 170 28.03 21.47 23.91
CA LYS A 170 27.50 22.42 24.92
C LYS A 170 26.05 22.70 24.66
N THR A 171 25.32 23.03 25.73
CA THR A 171 23.95 23.54 25.62
C THR A 171 23.98 24.89 24.88
N CYS A 172 23.03 25.09 23.97
CA CYS A 172 22.95 26.34 23.22
C CYS A 172 22.59 27.52 24.13
N ASP A 173 23.46 28.51 24.22
CA ASP A 173 23.27 29.68 25.09
C ASP A 173 22.08 30.55 24.66
N THR A 174 21.75 30.58 23.36
CA THR A 174 20.65 31.39 22.81
C THR A 174 19.29 30.87 23.24
N CYS A 175 19.06 29.54 23.20
CA CYS A 175 17.78 28.94 23.56
C CYS A 175 17.80 28.15 24.86
N LYS A 176 18.94 28.12 25.55
CA LYS A 176 19.16 27.41 26.82
C LYS A 176 18.69 25.93 26.76
N GLY A 177 18.87 25.29 25.60
CA GLY A 177 18.52 23.89 25.38
C GLY A 177 17.10 23.64 24.83
N SER A 178 16.24 24.66 24.75
CA SER A 178 14.84 24.48 24.29
C SER A 178 14.73 24.21 22.78
N GLY A 179 15.73 24.60 21.98
CA GLY A 179 15.69 24.49 20.52
C GLY A 179 14.86 25.57 19.83
N VAL A 180 14.09 26.36 20.57
CA VAL A 180 13.22 27.40 20.04
C VAL A 180 13.48 28.73 20.75
N VAL A 181 13.23 29.82 20.05
CA VAL A 181 13.30 31.17 20.62
C VAL A 181 11.95 31.87 20.38
N THR A 182 11.48 32.58 21.38
CA THR A 182 10.25 33.37 21.30
C THR A 182 10.60 34.74 20.72
N ARG A 183 9.94 35.13 19.65
CA ARG A 183 10.01 36.48 19.06
C ARG A 183 8.66 37.14 19.19
N ILE A 184 8.69 38.44 19.55
CA ILE A 184 7.51 39.29 19.58
C ILE A 184 7.44 39.93 18.21
N ALA A 185 6.39 39.64 17.45
CA ALA A 185 6.08 40.31 16.18
C ALA A 185 4.96 41.31 16.39
N ASN A 186 5.21 42.56 16.01
CA ASN A 186 4.18 43.59 16.00
C ASN A 186 3.33 43.41 14.75
N THR A 187 2.07 43.07 14.93
CA THR A 187 1.10 42.94 13.83
C THR A 187 0.04 44.06 13.95
N ILE A 188 -0.75 44.24 12.90
CA ILE A 188 -1.86 45.24 12.87
C ILE A 188 -2.88 44.97 13.98
N LEU A 189 -2.92 43.72 14.51
CA LEU A 189 -3.81 43.29 15.58
C LEU A 189 -3.16 43.33 16.98
N GLY A 190 -1.94 43.87 17.10
CA GLY A 190 -1.20 43.92 18.37
C GLY A 190 0.08 43.09 18.36
N GLN A 191 0.68 42.95 19.55
CA GLN A 191 1.90 42.17 19.75
C GLN A 191 1.55 40.69 19.81
N MET A 192 2.15 39.89 18.91
CA MET A 192 1.99 38.45 18.85
C MET A 192 3.31 37.76 19.21
N GLN A 193 3.29 36.82 20.14
CA GLN A 193 4.42 36.00 20.48
C GLN A 193 4.45 34.81 19.53
N THR A 194 5.51 34.70 18.73
CA THR A 194 5.75 33.58 17.82
C THR A 194 6.98 32.82 18.28
N GLN A 195 6.88 31.47 18.31
CA GLN A 195 8.02 30.60 18.54
C GLN A 195 8.67 30.26 17.20
N THR A 196 9.97 30.52 17.10
CA THR A 196 10.77 30.20 15.90
C THR A 196 11.91 29.26 16.27
N THR A 197 12.35 28.44 15.32
CA THR A 197 13.52 27.60 15.49
C THR A 197 14.74 28.45 15.86
N CYS A 198 15.50 28.04 16.88
CA CYS A 198 16.70 28.76 17.31
C CYS A 198 17.71 28.82 16.16
N PRO A 199 18.12 30.02 15.70
CA PRO A 199 19.05 30.16 14.56
C PRO A 199 20.45 29.67 14.87
N THR A 200 20.85 29.64 16.14
CA THR A 200 22.20 29.25 16.57
C THR A 200 22.41 27.74 16.52
N CYS A 201 21.43 26.96 16.97
CA CYS A 201 21.52 25.49 17.04
C CYS A 201 20.60 24.78 16.02
N GLY A 202 19.89 25.50 15.16
CA GLY A 202 18.99 24.89 14.18
C GLY A 202 17.84 24.07 14.77
N GLY A 203 17.52 24.25 16.05
CA GLY A 203 16.46 23.51 16.75
C GLY A 203 16.96 22.36 17.63
N GLU A 204 18.25 22.03 17.60
CA GLU A 204 18.82 20.90 18.35
C GLU A 204 18.97 21.17 19.85
N GLY A 205 19.03 22.44 20.25
CA GLY A 205 19.22 22.84 21.66
C GLY A 205 20.67 22.68 22.17
N LYS A 206 21.55 22.09 21.34
CA LYS A 206 22.98 21.84 21.65
C LYS A 206 23.84 22.35 20.50
N ILE A 207 25.10 22.63 20.76
CA ILE A 207 26.09 23.09 19.78
C ILE A 207 27.36 22.24 19.91
N VAL A 208 27.91 21.80 18.78
CA VAL A 208 29.20 21.12 18.71
C VAL A 208 30.30 22.18 18.74
N VAL A 209 31.09 22.25 19.83
CA VAL A 209 32.20 23.20 19.99
C VAL A 209 33.47 22.61 19.47
N LYS A 210 33.74 21.33 19.77
CA LYS A 210 34.90 20.59 19.26
C LYS A 210 34.41 19.50 18.34
N LYS A 211 34.68 19.66 17.04
CA LYS A 211 34.22 18.72 16.02
C LYS A 211 34.99 17.43 16.05
N CYS A 212 34.32 16.30 15.91
CA CYS A 212 34.94 15.00 15.71
C CYS A 212 35.74 15.00 14.39
N THR A 213 36.98 14.51 14.45
CA THR A 213 37.92 14.50 13.32
C THR A 213 37.49 13.54 12.20
N GLU A 214 36.84 12.41 12.52
CA GLU A 214 36.41 11.42 11.53
C GLU A 214 35.18 11.86 10.73
N CYS A 215 34.16 12.40 11.40
CA CYS A 215 32.91 12.80 10.74
C CYS A 215 32.82 14.32 10.52
N ASN A 216 33.86 15.11 10.81
CA ASN A 216 33.91 16.56 10.65
C ASN A 216 32.72 17.31 11.33
N GLY A 217 32.20 16.74 12.42
CA GLY A 217 31.09 17.33 13.17
C GLY A 217 29.71 16.85 12.77
N GLU A 218 29.58 16.03 11.72
CA GLU A 218 28.28 15.55 11.22
C GLU A 218 27.64 14.47 12.12
N GLY A 219 28.45 13.72 12.89
CA GLY A 219 28.01 12.59 13.70
C GLY A 219 27.74 11.32 12.90
N VAL A 220 27.80 11.38 11.56
CA VAL A 220 27.54 10.23 10.67
C VAL A 220 28.67 10.10 9.65
N VAL A 221 28.93 8.87 9.23
CA VAL A 221 29.88 8.52 8.16
C VAL A 221 29.21 7.61 7.15
N ARG A 222 29.71 7.59 5.93
CA ARG A 222 29.20 6.71 4.89
C ARG A 222 29.94 5.38 4.95
N ASP A 223 29.20 4.29 5.17
CA ASP A 223 29.76 2.96 5.29
C ASP A 223 28.81 1.90 4.71
N ASP A 224 29.35 0.71 4.51
CA ASP A 224 28.62 -0.45 4.02
C ASP A 224 28.07 -1.27 5.20
N GLU A 225 26.75 -1.38 5.32
CA GLU A 225 26.10 -2.21 6.34
C GLU A 225 25.44 -3.43 5.70
N ILE A 226 25.66 -4.61 6.31
CA ILE A 226 24.95 -5.83 5.92
C ILE A 226 23.66 -5.91 6.73
N ILE A 227 22.52 -5.90 6.02
CA ILE A 227 21.20 -5.96 6.61
C ILE A 227 20.55 -7.28 6.22
N THR A 228 20.07 -8.01 7.21
CA THR A 228 19.28 -9.22 7.00
C THR A 228 17.82 -8.86 6.85
N ILE A 229 17.19 -9.32 5.77
CA ILE A 229 15.80 -9.05 5.42
C ILE A 229 15.05 -10.36 5.43
N ASN A 230 13.97 -10.42 6.20
CA ASN A 230 13.01 -11.52 6.17
C ASN A 230 11.87 -11.17 5.23
N ILE A 231 11.74 -11.91 4.13
CA ILE A 231 10.70 -11.75 3.14
C ILE A 231 9.69 -12.88 3.32
N PRO A 232 8.43 -12.58 3.65
CA PRO A 232 7.41 -13.61 3.83
C PRO A 232 7.05 -14.28 2.50
N ALA A 233 6.48 -15.48 2.59
CA ALA A 233 5.95 -16.18 1.42
C ALA A 233 4.75 -15.43 0.82
N GLY A 234 4.56 -15.56 -0.49
CA GLY A 234 3.43 -14.98 -1.20
C GLY A 234 3.53 -13.50 -1.55
N VAL A 235 4.70 -12.88 -1.38
CA VAL A 235 4.90 -11.49 -1.82
C VAL A 235 4.67 -11.34 -3.32
N THR A 236 4.20 -10.16 -3.75
CA THR A 236 3.93 -9.86 -5.16
C THR A 236 4.90 -8.81 -5.68
N GLU A 237 5.08 -8.77 -7.00
CA GLU A 237 5.85 -7.72 -7.65
C GLU A 237 5.30 -6.34 -7.30
N GLY A 238 6.19 -5.37 -7.10
CA GLY A 238 5.84 -4.02 -6.69
C GLY A 238 5.50 -3.85 -5.21
N MET A 239 5.45 -4.93 -4.43
CA MET A 239 5.21 -4.85 -2.99
C MET A 239 6.38 -4.17 -2.29
N GLN A 240 6.06 -3.31 -1.32
CA GLN A 240 7.05 -2.60 -0.52
C GLN A 240 7.03 -3.10 0.92
N LEU A 241 8.15 -3.60 1.39
CA LEU A 241 8.38 -3.93 2.79
C LEU A 241 9.14 -2.78 3.46
N SER A 242 8.81 -2.47 4.72
CA SER A 242 9.47 -1.42 5.50
C SER A 242 10.18 -2.02 6.71
N MET A 243 11.44 -1.64 6.89
CA MET A 243 12.21 -1.94 8.08
C MET A 243 12.54 -0.65 8.82
N ASN A 244 11.89 -0.43 9.96
CA ASN A 244 12.02 0.80 10.73
C ASN A 244 13.45 0.99 11.27
N GLY A 245 13.97 2.22 11.14
CA GLY A 245 15.28 2.61 11.65
C GLY A 245 16.49 2.01 10.94
N LYS A 246 16.28 1.27 9.82
CA LYS A 246 17.35 0.66 9.01
C LYS A 246 17.78 1.50 7.80
N GLY A 247 17.20 2.68 7.61
CA GLY A 247 17.64 3.68 6.63
C GLY A 247 18.90 4.41 7.04
N ASN A 248 19.12 5.62 6.51
CA ASN A 248 20.25 6.45 6.87
C ASN A 248 20.20 6.91 8.33
N ALA A 249 21.32 6.92 9.00
CA ALA A 249 21.45 7.50 10.32
C ALA A 249 21.20 9.01 10.27
N ALA A 250 20.55 9.51 11.29
CA ALA A 250 20.35 10.94 11.48
C ALA A 250 21.62 11.58 12.07
N ARG A 251 21.87 12.84 11.71
CA ARG A 251 22.94 13.64 12.31
C ARG A 251 22.67 13.85 13.80
N HIS A 252 23.74 13.97 14.58
CA HIS A 252 23.75 14.30 16.01
C HIS A 252 22.83 13.40 16.87
N GLY A 253 22.80 12.09 16.54
CA GLY A 253 22.08 11.09 17.33
C GLY A 253 20.55 11.21 17.26
N GLY A 254 20.03 11.71 16.15
CA GLY A 254 18.60 11.76 15.87
C GLY A 254 17.98 10.38 15.54
N ILE A 255 16.79 10.38 14.97
CA ILE A 255 16.05 9.16 14.59
C ILE A 255 16.49 8.73 13.20
N ASN A 256 16.92 7.49 13.03
CA ASN A 256 17.27 6.96 11.72
C ASN A 256 16.04 6.91 10.81
N GLY A 257 16.28 6.99 9.50
CA GLY A 257 15.25 6.72 8.50
C GLY A 257 14.92 5.23 8.40
N ASP A 258 13.99 4.89 7.54
CA ASP A 258 13.54 3.52 7.30
C ASP A 258 14.17 2.95 6.02
N LEU A 259 14.30 1.62 5.97
CA LEU A 259 14.69 0.91 4.76
C LEU A 259 13.42 0.39 4.08
N LEU A 260 13.18 0.87 2.87
CA LEU A 260 12.07 0.49 2.02
C LEU A 260 12.57 -0.52 0.98
N ILE A 261 12.05 -1.72 1.02
CA ILE A 261 12.45 -2.83 0.16
C ILE A 261 11.36 -3.03 -0.88
N LEU A 262 11.68 -2.76 -2.14
CA LEU A 262 10.79 -2.99 -3.27
C LEU A 262 11.06 -4.38 -3.84
N ILE A 263 10.04 -5.21 -3.89
CA ILE A 263 10.11 -6.56 -4.45
C ILE A 263 10.00 -6.48 -5.97
N GLU A 264 10.96 -7.12 -6.66
CA GLU A 264 10.92 -7.37 -8.10
C GLU A 264 10.91 -8.89 -8.32
N GLU A 265 10.05 -9.37 -9.21
CA GLU A 265 10.00 -10.79 -9.56
C GLU A 265 10.98 -11.09 -10.70
N GLU A 266 11.77 -12.16 -10.55
CA GLU A 266 12.59 -12.67 -11.65
C GLU A 266 11.73 -13.54 -12.59
N PRO A 267 11.74 -13.27 -13.90
CA PRO A 267 10.97 -14.06 -14.84
C PRO A 267 11.44 -15.52 -14.83
N HIS A 268 10.49 -16.44 -14.69
CA HIS A 268 10.79 -17.88 -14.78
C HIS A 268 10.77 -18.32 -16.25
N PRO A 269 11.67 -19.22 -16.68
CA PRO A 269 11.76 -19.62 -18.08
C PRO A 269 10.53 -20.35 -18.63
N GLU A 270 9.77 -21.03 -17.79
CA GLU A 270 8.67 -21.91 -18.21
C GLU A 270 7.33 -21.58 -17.53
N LEU A 271 7.34 -20.93 -16.36
CA LEU A 271 6.15 -20.63 -15.58
C LEU A 271 5.86 -19.14 -15.63
N ILE A 272 4.60 -18.80 -15.83
CA ILE A 272 4.10 -17.42 -15.79
C ILE A 272 3.20 -17.30 -14.56
N ARG A 273 3.38 -16.27 -13.78
CA ARG A 273 2.55 -15.98 -12.63
C ARG A 273 1.28 -15.24 -13.05
N ASP A 274 0.15 -15.67 -12.50
CA ASP A 274 -1.15 -14.99 -12.58
C ASP A 274 -1.71 -14.92 -11.16
N GLU A 275 -1.50 -13.80 -10.48
CA GLU A 275 -1.79 -13.59 -9.04
C GLU A 275 -1.14 -14.69 -8.16
N ASN A 276 -1.93 -15.65 -7.67
CA ASN A 276 -1.46 -16.79 -6.89
C ASN A 276 -1.36 -18.07 -7.71
N ASP A 277 -1.94 -18.09 -8.90
CA ASP A 277 -1.85 -19.22 -9.82
C ASP A 277 -0.60 -19.13 -10.68
N LEU A 278 -0.18 -20.27 -11.21
CA LEU A 278 0.90 -20.39 -12.17
C LEU A 278 0.36 -20.92 -13.48
N LEU A 279 0.83 -20.38 -14.59
CA LEU A 279 0.48 -20.80 -15.92
C LEU A 279 1.67 -21.52 -16.54
N TYR A 280 1.42 -22.68 -17.14
CA TYR A 280 2.38 -23.45 -17.92
C TYR A 280 1.79 -23.83 -19.27
N ASN A 281 2.55 -23.68 -20.35
CA ASN A 281 2.13 -24.15 -21.66
C ASN A 281 2.78 -25.49 -21.98
N LEU A 282 1.99 -26.56 -21.91
CA LEU A 282 2.43 -27.92 -22.20
C LEU A 282 2.31 -28.18 -23.70
N LEU A 283 3.43 -28.43 -24.36
CA LEU A 283 3.46 -28.79 -25.77
C LEU A 283 3.49 -30.31 -25.95
N LEU A 284 2.42 -30.88 -26.48
CA LEU A 284 2.30 -32.31 -26.77
C LEU A 284 2.54 -32.57 -28.27
N SER A 285 3.06 -33.74 -28.60
CA SER A 285 3.01 -34.21 -29.96
C SER A 285 1.60 -34.71 -30.34
N VAL A 286 1.27 -34.74 -31.63
CA VAL A 286 -0.02 -35.27 -32.13
C VAL A 286 -0.31 -36.66 -31.60
N PRO A 287 0.63 -37.65 -31.64
CA PRO A 287 0.40 -38.97 -31.05
C PRO A 287 0.13 -38.97 -29.56
N GLN A 288 0.84 -38.13 -28.78
CA GLN A 288 0.62 -38.02 -27.34
C GLN A 288 -0.77 -37.47 -27.02
N ALA A 289 -1.23 -36.47 -27.78
CA ALA A 289 -2.57 -35.89 -27.59
C ALA A 289 -3.67 -36.85 -28.00
N ALA A 290 -3.46 -37.65 -29.03
CA ALA A 290 -4.43 -38.60 -29.57
C ALA A 290 -4.53 -39.88 -28.73
N LEU A 291 -3.39 -40.47 -28.38
CA LEU A 291 -3.33 -41.77 -27.67
C LEU A 291 -3.34 -41.62 -26.14
N GLY A 292 -3.10 -40.44 -25.63
CA GLY A 292 -2.83 -40.17 -24.24
C GLY A 292 -1.39 -40.46 -23.85
N ALA A 293 -0.91 -39.80 -22.84
CA ALA A 293 0.47 -39.94 -22.35
C ALA A 293 0.58 -39.56 -20.89
N THR A 294 1.65 -39.97 -20.22
CA THR A 294 2.06 -39.38 -18.94
C THR A 294 3.26 -38.50 -19.20
N VAL A 295 3.10 -37.23 -18.89
CA VAL A 295 4.13 -36.20 -19.11
C VAL A 295 4.58 -35.59 -17.79
N GLU A 296 5.80 -35.06 -17.78
CA GLU A 296 6.29 -34.30 -16.63
C GLU A 296 6.08 -32.82 -16.90
N VAL A 297 5.52 -32.11 -15.91
CA VAL A 297 5.33 -30.67 -15.94
C VAL A 297 6.17 -30.03 -14.85
N PRO A 298 6.80 -28.86 -15.10
CA PRO A 298 7.55 -28.13 -14.08
C PRO A 298 6.61 -27.60 -13.00
N THR A 299 7.08 -27.60 -11.77
CA THR A 299 6.44 -26.99 -10.62
C THR A 299 7.48 -26.19 -9.84
N ILE A 300 7.09 -25.39 -8.90
CA ILE A 300 8.01 -24.60 -8.05
C ILE A 300 9.05 -25.51 -7.36
N ASP A 301 8.62 -26.66 -6.86
CA ASP A 301 9.47 -27.58 -6.08
C ASP A 301 10.17 -28.66 -6.94
N GLY A 302 9.93 -28.67 -8.23
CA GLY A 302 10.52 -29.69 -9.11
C GLY A 302 9.59 -30.06 -10.27
N LYS A 303 9.25 -31.34 -10.43
CA LYS A 303 8.40 -31.82 -11.52
C LYS A 303 7.23 -32.65 -10.98
N ALA A 304 6.08 -32.53 -11.61
CA ALA A 304 4.90 -33.35 -11.35
C ALA A 304 4.54 -34.19 -12.56
N LYS A 305 4.10 -35.43 -12.35
CA LYS A 305 3.60 -36.29 -13.43
C LYS A 305 2.13 -35.98 -13.68
N LEU A 306 1.80 -35.67 -14.92
CA LEU A 306 0.46 -35.35 -15.38
C LEU A 306 0.01 -36.39 -16.40
N LYS A 307 -1.12 -37.06 -16.12
CA LYS A 307 -1.73 -38.00 -17.06
C LYS A 307 -2.60 -37.24 -18.07
N ILE A 308 -2.31 -37.37 -19.31
CA ILE A 308 -3.07 -36.84 -20.44
C ILE A 308 -4.02 -37.93 -20.95
N GLU A 309 -5.31 -37.61 -20.99
CA GLU A 309 -6.32 -38.51 -21.49
C GLU A 309 -6.27 -38.59 -23.01
N PRO A 310 -6.56 -39.78 -23.63
CA PRO A 310 -6.67 -39.91 -25.09
C PRO A 310 -7.68 -38.92 -25.68
N GLY A 311 -7.34 -38.32 -26.82
CA GLY A 311 -8.19 -37.34 -27.51
C GLY A 311 -8.24 -35.95 -26.84
N THR A 312 -7.22 -35.63 -26.04
CA THR A 312 -7.12 -34.28 -25.41
C THR A 312 -6.91 -33.25 -26.53
N GLN A 313 -7.83 -32.26 -26.54
CA GLN A 313 -7.82 -31.17 -27.53
C GLN A 313 -6.90 -30.03 -27.11
N PRO A 314 -6.27 -29.33 -28.10
CA PRO A 314 -5.52 -28.12 -27.80
C PRO A 314 -6.41 -27.05 -27.19
N GLY A 315 -5.82 -26.22 -26.30
CA GLY A 315 -6.53 -25.22 -25.51
C GLY A 315 -7.34 -25.77 -24.34
N LYS A 316 -7.19 -27.10 -24.00
CA LYS A 316 -7.69 -27.65 -22.73
C LYS A 316 -6.77 -27.22 -21.61
N VAL A 317 -7.32 -26.63 -20.56
CA VAL A 317 -6.60 -26.26 -19.35
C VAL A 317 -6.77 -27.37 -18.31
N LEU A 318 -5.64 -27.92 -17.86
CA LEU A 318 -5.58 -28.93 -16.80
C LEU A 318 -5.11 -28.24 -15.50
N ARG A 319 -5.78 -28.53 -14.39
CA ARG A 319 -5.54 -27.85 -13.12
C ARG A 319 -4.87 -28.81 -12.14
N LEU A 320 -3.67 -28.45 -11.68
CA LEU A 320 -3.00 -29.11 -10.57
C LEU A 320 -3.20 -28.27 -9.30
N ARG A 321 -4.04 -28.77 -8.42
CA ARG A 321 -4.42 -28.07 -7.20
C ARG A 321 -3.24 -27.89 -6.25
N ASN A 322 -3.20 -26.73 -5.57
CA ASN A 322 -2.19 -26.37 -4.58
C ASN A 322 -0.74 -26.46 -5.11
N LYS A 323 -0.53 -26.17 -6.42
CA LYS A 323 0.78 -26.12 -7.04
C LYS A 323 1.17 -24.71 -7.55
N GLY A 324 0.41 -23.70 -7.15
CA GLY A 324 0.69 -22.28 -7.34
C GLY A 324 1.46 -21.68 -6.18
N LEU A 325 1.27 -20.37 -5.95
CA LEU A 325 1.91 -19.57 -4.92
C LEU A 325 0.99 -19.38 -3.72
N PRO A 326 1.53 -19.28 -2.50
CA PRO A 326 0.74 -18.94 -1.33
C PRO A 326 0.29 -17.48 -1.39
N SER A 327 -0.81 -17.17 -0.72
CA SER A 327 -1.28 -15.78 -0.55
C SER A 327 -0.74 -15.20 0.74
N ILE A 328 -0.25 -13.94 0.70
CA ILE A 328 0.23 -13.24 1.88
C ILE A 328 -0.90 -12.83 2.84
N ASN A 329 -2.10 -12.59 2.32
CA ASN A 329 -3.24 -12.03 3.07
C ASN A 329 -4.38 -13.04 3.33
N SER A 330 -4.27 -14.27 2.82
CA SER A 330 -5.30 -15.30 2.98
C SER A 330 -4.69 -16.68 3.16
N TYR A 331 -5.48 -17.59 3.70
CA TYR A 331 -5.09 -18.99 3.79
C TYR A 331 -5.30 -19.66 2.44
N GLY A 332 -4.29 -20.39 1.99
CA GLY A 332 -4.36 -21.22 0.79
C GLY A 332 -3.22 -20.96 -0.19
N THR A 333 -3.07 -21.89 -1.09
CA THR A 333 -2.10 -21.89 -2.19
C THR A 333 -2.86 -21.91 -3.49
N GLY A 334 -2.45 -21.13 -4.45
CA GLY A 334 -2.98 -21.15 -5.82
C GLY A 334 -2.72 -22.48 -6.51
N ASP A 335 -3.13 -22.58 -7.75
CA ASP A 335 -3.01 -23.78 -8.56
C ASP A 335 -2.03 -23.60 -9.71
N LEU A 336 -1.56 -24.71 -10.29
CA LEU A 336 -0.84 -24.68 -11.56
C LEU A 336 -1.82 -25.02 -12.68
N LEU A 337 -2.03 -24.07 -13.57
CA LEU A 337 -2.90 -24.17 -14.74
C LEU A 337 -2.04 -24.55 -15.95
N VAL A 338 -2.23 -25.78 -16.45
CA VAL A 338 -1.47 -26.32 -17.57
C VAL A 338 -2.32 -26.19 -18.83
N ASN A 339 -1.97 -25.25 -19.68
CA ASN A 339 -2.59 -25.09 -21.00
C ASN A 339 -1.99 -26.11 -21.98
N VAL A 340 -2.82 -26.92 -22.61
CA VAL A 340 -2.37 -27.93 -23.57
C VAL A 340 -2.29 -27.31 -24.96
N SER A 341 -1.09 -27.36 -25.56
CA SER A 341 -0.82 -27.05 -26.96
C SER A 341 -0.39 -28.30 -27.67
N VAL A 342 -0.68 -28.41 -28.97
CA VAL A 342 -0.26 -29.53 -29.79
C VAL A 342 0.69 -29.05 -30.87
N TYR A 343 1.88 -29.67 -30.90
CA TYR A 343 2.88 -29.39 -31.90
C TYR A 343 2.56 -30.08 -33.21
N ILE A 344 2.44 -29.33 -34.27
CA ILE A 344 2.31 -29.82 -35.63
C ILE A 344 3.69 -29.73 -36.30
N PRO A 345 4.27 -30.83 -36.78
CA PRO A 345 5.59 -30.81 -37.42
C PRO A 345 5.61 -29.94 -38.68
N GLU A 346 6.63 -29.08 -38.77
CA GLU A 346 6.82 -28.21 -39.94
C GLU A 346 7.39 -28.97 -41.15
N THR A 347 8.18 -30.02 -40.89
CA THR A 347 8.79 -30.85 -41.91
C THR A 347 8.49 -32.32 -41.65
N LEU A 348 8.18 -33.06 -42.70
CA LEU A 348 7.87 -34.48 -42.63
C LEU A 348 8.70 -35.26 -43.66
N SER A 349 9.18 -36.43 -43.29
CA SER A 349 9.76 -37.40 -44.19
C SER A 349 8.69 -38.01 -45.12
N SER A 350 9.14 -38.70 -46.20
CA SER A 350 8.23 -39.38 -47.14
C SER A 350 7.32 -40.39 -46.45
N THR A 351 7.88 -41.18 -45.53
CA THR A 351 7.18 -42.24 -44.81
C THR A 351 6.11 -41.67 -43.84
N GLU A 352 6.42 -40.53 -43.18
CA GLU A 352 5.46 -39.84 -42.29
C GLU A 352 4.30 -39.24 -43.10
N LYS A 353 4.60 -38.66 -44.29
CA LYS A 353 3.57 -38.15 -45.21
C LYS A 353 2.63 -39.25 -45.66
N GLU A 354 3.18 -40.41 -46.09
CA GLU A 354 2.36 -41.58 -46.50
C GLU A 354 1.46 -42.05 -45.34
N THR A 355 1.98 -42.14 -44.14
CA THR A 355 1.21 -42.55 -42.96
C THR A 355 0.08 -41.56 -42.66
N LEU A 356 0.34 -40.27 -42.70
CA LEU A 356 -0.68 -39.24 -42.44
C LEU A 356 -1.74 -39.19 -43.56
N ASN A 357 -1.33 -39.31 -44.81
CA ASN A 357 -2.27 -39.41 -45.94
C ASN A 357 -3.19 -40.64 -45.82
N GLY A 358 -2.68 -41.77 -45.32
CA GLY A 358 -3.49 -42.96 -45.03
C GLY A 358 -4.56 -42.74 -43.99
N LEU A 359 -4.36 -41.78 -43.09
CA LEU A 359 -5.29 -41.44 -42.02
C LEU A 359 -6.28 -40.35 -42.44
N GLU A 360 -6.03 -39.59 -43.50
CA GLU A 360 -6.83 -38.44 -43.92
C GLU A 360 -8.31 -38.75 -44.09
N ASN A 361 -8.62 -39.91 -44.68
CA ASN A 361 -9.99 -40.35 -44.93
C ASN A 361 -10.57 -41.25 -43.82
N SER A 362 -9.86 -41.39 -42.69
CA SER A 362 -10.34 -42.16 -41.55
C SER A 362 -11.47 -41.37 -40.84
N PRO A 363 -12.62 -42.02 -40.54
CA PRO A 363 -13.77 -41.32 -39.92
C PRO A 363 -13.43 -40.62 -38.62
N ASN A 364 -12.49 -41.15 -37.83
CA ASN A 364 -12.10 -40.59 -36.54
C ASN A 364 -11.15 -39.38 -36.67
N PHE A 365 -10.51 -39.19 -37.83
CA PHE A 365 -9.64 -38.06 -38.14
C PHE A 365 -10.38 -36.89 -38.79
N GLN A 366 -11.67 -37.06 -39.12
CA GLN A 366 -12.50 -35.99 -39.66
C GLN A 366 -13.25 -35.29 -38.54
N PRO A 367 -13.24 -33.94 -38.52
CA PRO A 367 -13.95 -33.17 -37.47
C PRO A 367 -15.48 -33.33 -37.61
N ASN A 368 -16.10 -33.95 -36.63
CA ASN A 368 -17.54 -34.13 -36.59
C ASN A 368 -18.29 -32.83 -36.28
N LYS A 369 -19.63 -32.81 -36.52
CA LYS A 369 -20.48 -31.63 -36.30
C LYS A 369 -20.45 -31.11 -34.86
N THR A 370 -20.49 -32.03 -33.90
CA THR A 370 -20.45 -31.68 -32.46
C THR A 370 -19.13 -31.00 -32.04
N MET A 371 -17.99 -31.42 -32.61
CA MET A 371 -16.71 -30.77 -32.36
C MET A 371 -16.65 -29.36 -32.95
N LYS A 372 -17.17 -29.19 -34.17
CA LYS A 372 -17.24 -27.87 -34.82
C LYS A 372 -18.08 -26.90 -33.97
N GLU A 373 -19.21 -27.35 -33.44
CA GLU A 373 -20.07 -26.55 -32.57
C GLU A 373 -19.38 -26.18 -31.24
N LYS A 374 -18.69 -27.13 -30.59
CA LYS A 374 -17.91 -26.89 -29.37
C LYS A 374 -16.78 -25.89 -29.57
N ILE A 375 -16.03 -26.00 -30.66
CA ILE A 375 -14.96 -25.08 -30.99
C ILE A 375 -15.53 -23.70 -31.28
N PHE A 376 -16.63 -23.61 -32.03
CA PHE A 376 -17.29 -22.34 -32.34
C PHE A 376 -17.86 -21.65 -31.09
N SER A 377 -18.45 -22.39 -30.15
CA SER A 377 -18.92 -21.79 -28.90
C SER A 377 -17.77 -21.23 -28.04
N LYS A 378 -16.63 -21.92 -27.94
CA LYS A 378 -15.44 -21.40 -27.29
C LYS A 378 -14.90 -20.12 -27.95
N PHE A 379 -14.90 -20.10 -29.28
CA PHE A 379 -14.46 -18.95 -30.06
C PHE A 379 -15.34 -17.73 -29.79
N LYS A 380 -16.67 -17.92 -29.69
CA LYS A 380 -17.61 -16.85 -29.36
C LYS A 380 -17.34 -16.24 -27.99
N HIS A 381 -17.09 -17.06 -26.96
CA HIS A 381 -16.73 -16.58 -25.62
C HIS A 381 -15.39 -15.84 -25.53
N PHE A 382 -14.58 -15.87 -26.56
CA PHE A 382 -13.31 -15.13 -26.59
C PHE A 382 -13.49 -13.68 -27.07
N PHE A 383 -14.63 -13.36 -27.66
CA PHE A 383 -14.97 -12.03 -28.20
C PHE A 383 -16.17 -11.35 -27.50
N ASP A 384 -16.83 -12.04 -26.57
CA ASP A 384 -17.82 -11.50 -25.65
C ASP A 384 -17.14 -11.10 -24.32
#